data_54390097dd2bc65eafbfaa40ecc9838b
#
_entry.id   54390097dd2bc65eafbfaa40ecc9838b
#
_cell.length_a   1.000
_cell.length_b   1.000
_cell.length_c   1.000
_cell.angle_alpha   90.00
_cell.angle_beta   90.00
_cell.angle_gamma   90.00
#
_symmetry.space_group_name_H-M   'P 1'
#
loop_
_entity.id
_entity.type
_entity.pdbx_description
1 polymer ?
#
loop_
_entity_poly.entity_id
_entity_poly.type
_entity_poly.pdbx_seq_one_letter_code
_entity_poly.pdbx_strand_id
1 'polypeptide(L)'
;YNPANAQAHYDTTGPEIWAQTEGKVTHFFAGSGTGGTITGVGRYLKEQNPDVQIVGVDPAGSVLKSFFDTGEMIQGEPYKVEGLGSDKIPGVLDMSVTDRWVTVTDAQSFGMTRRLAREEGLFGGGSSGLLVHAAVEAAKELDDSEAVFVTLLPDWGEHYLTKIYDDDWMRENGYLGPEAGLGTVADILARKGPQPLVSANSDDKVIDVI
;
A
#
# COMPACT_ATOMS: atom_id res chain seq x y z
N TYR A 1 -19.49 -5.25 -15.09
CA TYR A 1 -18.10 -5.06 -15.54
C TYR A 1 -18.11 -4.46 -16.95
N ASN A 2 -17.54 -3.24 -17.10
CA ASN A 2 -17.52 -2.53 -18.37
C ASN A 2 -16.08 -2.52 -18.93
N PRO A 3 -15.84 -3.02 -20.15
CA PRO A 3 -14.52 -3.00 -20.77
C PRO A 3 -13.91 -1.59 -20.90
N ALA A 4 -14.73 -0.54 -20.94
CA ALA A 4 -14.28 0.84 -20.94
C ALA A 4 -13.45 1.21 -19.68
N ASN A 5 -13.58 0.46 -18.59
CA ASN A 5 -12.76 0.65 -17.40
C ASN A 5 -11.26 0.40 -17.70
N ALA A 6 -10.92 -0.77 -18.24
CA ALA A 6 -9.54 -1.06 -18.63
C ALA A 6 -9.06 -0.14 -19.77
N GLN A 7 -9.94 0.17 -20.72
CA GLN A 7 -9.59 1.08 -21.80
C GLN A 7 -9.24 2.49 -21.32
N ALA A 8 -9.97 3.03 -20.34
CA ALA A 8 -9.66 4.34 -19.77
C ALA A 8 -8.25 4.37 -19.16
N HIS A 9 -7.86 3.34 -18.41
CA HIS A 9 -6.51 3.25 -17.83
C HIS A 9 -5.43 3.03 -18.89
N TYR A 10 -5.75 2.30 -19.97
CA TYR A 10 -4.86 2.14 -21.11
C TYR A 10 -4.62 3.48 -21.84
N ASP A 11 -5.68 4.28 -22.04
CA ASP A 11 -5.61 5.54 -22.79
C ASP A 11 -5.03 6.70 -21.96
N THR A 12 -5.05 6.62 -20.63
CA THR A 12 -4.64 7.74 -19.75
C THR A 12 -3.57 7.33 -18.72
N THR A 13 -3.88 6.49 -17.75
CA THR A 13 -2.99 6.18 -16.62
C THR A 13 -1.68 5.51 -17.07
N GLY A 14 -1.75 4.57 -18.01
CA GLY A 14 -0.57 3.92 -18.58
C GLY A 14 0.38 4.92 -19.25
N PRO A 15 -0.09 5.75 -20.19
CA PRO A 15 0.71 6.82 -20.81
C PRO A 15 1.31 7.80 -19.78
N GLU A 16 0.54 8.19 -18.76
CA GLU A 16 1.04 9.09 -17.71
C GLU A 16 2.19 8.47 -16.92
N ILE A 17 2.06 7.21 -16.49
CA ILE A 17 3.12 6.49 -15.77
C ILE A 17 4.37 6.40 -16.65
N TRP A 18 4.22 6.01 -17.90
CA TRP A 18 5.33 5.89 -18.83
C TRP A 18 6.07 7.23 -19.05
N ALA A 19 5.30 8.31 -19.27
CA ALA A 19 5.87 9.63 -19.48
C ALA A 19 6.54 10.18 -18.21
N GLN A 20 5.91 10.04 -17.04
CA GLN A 20 6.45 10.54 -15.76
C GLN A 20 7.69 9.78 -15.30
N THR A 21 7.82 8.53 -15.66
CA THR A 21 9.03 7.74 -15.40
C THR A 21 10.07 7.83 -16.53
N GLU A 22 9.83 8.64 -17.55
CA GLU A 22 10.69 8.75 -18.73
C GLU A 22 10.96 7.37 -19.39
N GLY A 23 9.98 6.47 -19.33
CA GLY A 23 10.10 5.11 -19.82
C GLY A 23 11.00 4.19 -18.98
N LYS A 24 11.39 4.62 -17.78
CA LYS A 24 12.32 3.87 -16.90
C LYS A 24 11.60 2.90 -15.94
N VAL A 25 10.27 2.88 -15.93
CA VAL A 25 9.52 1.95 -15.05
C VAL A 25 9.92 0.51 -15.34
N THR A 26 10.35 -0.22 -14.30
CA THR A 26 10.73 -1.62 -14.38
C THR A 26 9.67 -2.53 -13.76
N HIS A 27 8.96 -2.06 -12.74
CA HIS A 27 7.96 -2.81 -12.01
C HIS A 27 6.73 -1.96 -11.74
N PHE A 28 5.55 -2.47 -12.07
CA PHE A 28 4.27 -1.85 -11.76
C PHE A 28 3.45 -2.75 -10.84
N PHE A 29 3.09 -2.24 -9.67
CA PHE A 29 2.30 -2.95 -8.66
C PHE A 29 0.87 -2.42 -8.66
N ALA A 30 -0.08 -3.30 -8.81
CA ALA A 30 -1.50 -2.95 -8.70
C ALA A 30 -2.32 -4.10 -8.12
N GLY A 31 -3.35 -3.75 -7.38
CA GLY A 31 -4.35 -4.71 -6.93
C GLY A 31 -5.52 -4.79 -7.91
N SER A 32 -6.43 -5.71 -7.64
CA SER A 32 -7.65 -5.86 -8.41
C SER A 32 -8.90 -5.80 -7.51
N GLY A 33 -9.69 -4.75 -7.67
CA GLY A 33 -11.11 -4.76 -7.35
C GLY A 33 -11.89 -5.20 -8.58
N THR A 34 -11.99 -4.34 -9.59
CA THR A 34 -12.59 -4.67 -10.90
C THR A 34 -11.59 -5.22 -11.92
N GLY A 35 -10.30 -5.00 -11.69
CA GLY A 35 -9.22 -5.38 -12.59
C GLY A 35 -8.90 -4.35 -13.68
N GLY A 36 -9.64 -3.24 -13.76
CA GLY A 36 -9.47 -2.25 -14.84
C GLY A 36 -8.09 -1.60 -14.86
N THR A 37 -7.61 -1.18 -13.70
CA THR A 37 -6.31 -0.50 -13.57
C THR A 37 -5.16 -1.40 -13.98
N ILE A 38 -5.03 -2.58 -13.36
CA ILE A 38 -3.93 -3.50 -13.65
C ILE A 38 -3.94 -3.98 -15.10
N THR A 39 -5.15 -4.22 -15.65
CA THR A 39 -5.31 -4.64 -17.05
C THR A 39 -4.93 -3.53 -18.01
N GLY A 40 -5.47 -2.32 -17.84
CA GLY A 40 -5.26 -1.22 -18.76
C GLY A 40 -3.82 -0.72 -18.74
N VAL A 41 -3.28 -0.44 -17.54
CA VAL A 41 -1.89 -0.01 -17.39
C VAL A 41 -0.93 -1.11 -17.81
N GLY A 42 -1.19 -2.36 -17.39
CA GLY A 42 -0.34 -3.50 -17.73
C GLY A 42 -0.21 -3.70 -19.24
N ARG A 43 -1.31 -3.66 -19.99
CA ARG A 43 -1.29 -3.71 -21.46
C ARG A 43 -0.44 -2.60 -22.06
N TYR A 44 -0.68 -1.35 -21.65
CA TYR A 44 0.07 -0.22 -22.16
C TYR A 44 1.56 -0.35 -21.89
N LEU A 45 1.95 -0.62 -20.65
CA LEU A 45 3.37 -0.74 -20.28
C LEU A 45 4.06 -1.91 -21.01
N LYS A 46 3.40 -3.06 -21.14
CA LYS A 46 3.93 -4.22 -21.90
C LYS A 46 4.10 -3.91 -23.40
N GLU A 47 3.26 -3.09 -23.99
CA GLU A 47 3.41 -2.65 -25.38
C GLU A 47 4.59 -1.68 -25.55
N GLN A 48 4.87 -0.82 -24.56
CA GLN A 48 6.02 0.07 -24.59
C GLN A 48 7.34 -0.67 -24.34
N ASN A 49 7.34 -1.54 -23.33
CA ASN A 49 8.49 -2.38 -22.98
C ASN A 49 8.00 -3.72 -22.39
N PRO A 50 8.13 -4.84 -23.11
CA PRO A 50 7.69 -6.16 -22.65
C PRO A 50 8.42 -6.67 -21.39
N ASP A 51 9.58 -6.09 -21.04
CA ASP A 51 10.36 -6.48 -19.86
C ASP A 51 9.81 -5.88 -18.56
N VAL A 52 8.93 -4.87 -18.62
CA VAL A 52 8.29 -4.31 -17.42
C VAL A 52 7.51 -5.38 -16.69
N GLN A 53 7.81 -5.58 -15.43
CA GLN A 53 7.12 -6.57 -14.58
C GLN A 53 5.81 -6.01 -14.05
N ILE A 54 4.71 -6.64 -14.37
CA ILE A 54 3.36 -6.30 -13.87
C ILE A 54 3.03 -7.25 -12.72
N VAL A 55 2.98 -6.69 -11.52
CA VAL A 55 2.79 -7.47 -10.28
C VAL A 55 1.40 -7.23 -9.72
N GLY A 56 0.59 -8.29 -9.71
CA GLY A 56 -0.70 -8.28 -9.01
C GLY A 56 -0.50 -8.39 -7.50
N VAL A 57 -1.19 -7.57 -6.73
CA VAL A 57 -1.15 -7.64 -5.26
C VAL A 57 -2.54 -7.95 -4.74
N ASP A 58 -2.62 -9.01 -3.95
CA ASP A 58 -3.88 -9.59 -3.49
C ASP A 58 -3.92 -9.64 -1.95
N PRO A 59 -5.01 -9.24 -1.28
CA PRO A 59 -5.13 -9.45 0.15
C PRO A 59 -5.21 -10.94 0.49
N ALA A 60 -4.61 -11.32 1.61
CA ALA A 60 -4.76 -12.68 2.14
C ALA A 60 -6.25 -12.98 2.41
N GLY A 61 -6.74 -14.05 1.80
CA GLY A 61 -8.18 -14.40 1.81
C GLY A 61 -8.88 -14.23 0.47
N SER A 62 -8.34 -13.39 -0.43
CA SER A 62 -8.82 -13.29 -1.80
C SER A 62 -8.41 -14.51 -2.64
N VAL A 63 -9.14 -14.75 -3.73
CA VAL A 63 -8.92 -15.92 -4.59
C VAL A 63 -8.02 -15.66 -5.79
N LEU A 64 -7.65 -14.39 -6.07
CA LEU A 64 -7.05 -14.01 -7.35
C LEU A 64 -5.65 -14.59 -7.53
N LYS A 65 -4.80 -14.48 -6.48
CA LYS A 65 -3.45 -15.07 -6.53
C LYS A 65 -3.49 -16.59 -6.69
N SER A 66 -4.34 -17.28 -5.92
CA SER A 66 -4.46 -18.73 -6.02
C SER A 66 -4.92 -19.16 -7.41
N PHE A 67 -5.89 -18.44 -7.97
CA PHE A 67 -6.35 -18.70 -9.33
C PHE A 67 -5.24 -18.45 -10.38
N PHE A 68 -4.47 -17.37 -10.22
CA PHE A 68 -3.33 -17.10 -11.11
C PHE A 68 -2.31 -18.23 -11.09
N ASP A 69 -1.98 -18.75 -9.90
CA ASP A 69 -0.95 -19.77 -9.74
C ASP A 69 -1.40 -21.18 -10.22
N THR A 70 -2.69 -21.51 -10.03
CA THR A 70 -3.17 -22.88 -10.19
C THR A 70 -4.22 -23.06 -11.30
N GLY A 71 -4.87 -21.97 -11.71
CA GLY A 71 -6.05 -22.02 -12.59
C GLY A 71 -7.33 -22.52 -11.91
N GLU A 72 -7.28 -22.84 -10.61
CA GLU A 72 -8.40 -23.38 -9.86
C GLU A 72 -9.02 -22.35 -8.91
N MET A 73 -10.36 -22.30 -8.86
CA MET A 73 -11.07 -21.48 -7.90
C MET A 73 -11.06 -22.13 -6.52
N ILE A 74 -10.59 -21.40 -5.53
CA ILE A 74 -10.68 -21.79 -4.13
C ILE A 74 -11.84 -21.04 -3.44
N GLN A 75 -12.21 -21.48 -2.25
CA GLN A 75 -13.07 -20.68 -1.39
C GLN A 75 -12.26 -19.56 -0.77
N GLY A 76 -12.70 -18.31 -0.93
CA GLY A 76 -12.09 -17.15 -0.28
C GLY A 76 -12.33 -17.15 1.23
N GLU A 77 -11.46 -16.46 1.94
CA GLU A 77 -11.54 -16.22 3.38
C GLU A 77 -11.76 -14.74 3.68
N PRO A 78 -12.34 -14.38 4.84
CA PRO A 78 -12.54 -12.98 5.21
C PRO A 78 -11.22 -12.22 5.37
N TYR A 79 -11.16 -11.01 4.87
CA TYR A 79 -10.09 -10.02 5.10
C TYR A 79 -10.72 -8.63 5.29
N LYS A 80 -9.94 -7.66 5.76
CA LYS A 80 -10.42 -6.32 6.12
C LYS A 80 -9.91 -5.20 5.22
N VAL A 81 -8.97 -5.47 4.32
CA VAL A 81 -8.58 -4.50 3.29
C VAL A 81 -9.78 -4.25 2.36
N GLU A 82 -10.16 -2.99 2.23
CA GLU A 82 -11.28 -2.57 1.39
C GLU A 82 -10.80 -2.21 -0.03
N GLY A 83 -11.65 -2.45 -1.02
CA GLY A 83 -11.43 -2.04 -2.42
C GLY A 83 -10.58 -2.97 -3.29
N LEU A 84 -9.83 -3.88 -2.70
CA LEU A 84 -8.99 -4.86 -3.41
C LEU A 84 -9.33 -6.28 -2.98
N GLY A 85 -9.00 -7.23 -3.86
CA GLY A 85 -9.34 -8.64 -3.68
C GLY A 85 -10.75 -8.99 -4.15
N SER A 86 -11.03 -10.27 -4.26
CA SER A 86 -12.31 -10.78 -4.73
C SER A 86 -12.52 -12.23 -4.32
N ASP A 87 -13.79 -12.66 -4.28
CA ASP A 87 -14.22 -14.06 -4.16
C ASP A 87 -14.48 -14.74 -5.53
N LYS A 88 -14.24 -14.01 -6.62
CA LYS A 88 -14.40 -14.47 -8.00
C LYS A 88 -13.48 -13.68 -8.93
N ILE A 89 -13.27 -14.19 -10.15
CA ILE A 89 -12.45 -13.48 -11.14
C ILE A 89 -13.28 -12.34 -11.75
N PRO A 90 -12.86 -11.08 -11.61
CA PRO A 90 -13.55 -9.95 -12.20
C PRO A 90 -13.50 -10.00 -13.73
N GLY A 91 -14.64 -9.75 -14.39
CA GLY A 91 -14.75 -9.87 -15.84
C GLY A 91 -13.94 -8.86 -16.68
N VAL A 92 -13.33 -7.86 -16.04
CA VAL A 92 -12.44 -6.89 -16.70
C VAL A 92 -10.97 -7.23 -16.47
N LEU A 93 -10.68 -8.08 -15.49
CA LEU A 93 -9.33 -8.50 -15.16
C LEU A 93 -8.79 -9.45 -16.24
N ASP A 94 -7.72 -9.02 -16.88
CA ASP A 94 -6.92 -9.84 -17.79
C ASP A 94 -5.62 -10.25 -17.10
N MET A 95 -5.59 -11.46 -16.57
CA MET A 95 -4.41 -11.97 -15.85
C MET A 95 -3.22 -12.26 -16.78
N SER A 96 -3.44 -12.32 -18.09
CA SER A 96 -2.36 -12.58 -19.04
C SER A 96 -1.37 -11.42 -19.17
N VAL A 97 -1.75 -10.23 -18.71
CA VAL A 97 -0.86 -9.07 -18.69
C VAL A 97 0.04 -9.04 -17.46
N THR A 98 -0.22 -9.91 -16.47
CA THR A 98 0.53 -9.94 -15.20
C THR A 98 1.61 -11.01 -15.24
N ASP A 99 2.78 -10.72 -14.67
CA ASP A 99 3.92 -11.65 -14.61
C ASP A 99 3.90 -12.48 -13.33
N ARG A 100 3.42 -11.90 -12.23
CA ARG A 100 3.27 -12.59 -10.93
C ARG A 100 2.21 -11.95 -10.06
N TRP A 101 1.77 -12.70 -9.05
CA TRP A 101 0.90 -12.20 -7.99
C TRP A 101 1.53 -12.46 -6.63
N VAL A 102 1.36 -11.52 -5.71
CA VAL A 102 1.82 -11.62 -4.32
C VAL A 102 0.67 -11.38 -3.36
N THR A 103 0.74 -12.02 -2.19
CA THR A 103 -0.27 -11.88 -1.15
C THR A 103 0.27 -11.02 -0.02
N VAL A 104 -0.55 -10.11 0.50
CA VAL A 104 -0.27 -9.26 1.65
C VAL A 104 -1.38 -9.42 2.68
N THR A 105 -1.03 -9.58 3.95
CA THR A 105 -1.99 -9.69 5.04
C THR A 105 -2.54 -8.33 5.46
N ASP A 106 -3.71 -8.31 6.11
CA ASP A 106 -4.28 -7.08 6.69
C ASP A 106 -3.29 -6.38 7.63
N ALA A 107 -2.60 -7.14 8.48
CA ALA A 107 -1.62 -6.58 9.42
C ALA A 107 -0.47 -5.86 8.72
N GLN A 108 0.07 -6.44 7.66
CA GLN A 108 1.12 -5.85 6.82
C GLN A 108 0.61 -4.60 6.11
N SER A 109 -0.59 -4.69 5.53
CA SER A 109 -1.27 -3.59 4.85
C SER A 109 -1.48 -2.40 5.79
N PHE A 110 -2.14 -2.60 6.92
CA PHE A 110 -2.48 -1.52 7.86
C PHE A 110 -1.24 -0.96 8.57
N GLY A 111 -0.27 -1.81 8.88
CA GLY A 111 1.03 -1.36 9.38
C GLY A 111 1.73 -0.42 8.41
N MET A 112 1.78 -0.76 7.12
CA MET A 112 2.38 0.08 6.08
C MET A 112 1.56 1.35 5.84
N THR A 113 0.23 1.29 5.85
CA THR A 113 -0.66 2.46 5.73
C THR A 113 -0.32 3.52 6.78
N ARG A 114 -0.18 3.09 8.04
CA ARG A 114 0.16 3.98 9.16
C ARG A 114 1.60 4.51 9.07
N ARG A 115 2.53 3.71 8.55
CA ARG A 115 3.91 4.14 8.31
C ARG A 115 3.97 5.21 7.22
N LEU A 116 3.28 5.05 6.12
CA LEU A 116 3.19 6.04 5.04
C LEU A 116 2.70 7.40 5.56
N ALA A 117 1.67 7.40 6.41
CA ALA A 117 1.17 8.63 6.99
C ALA A 117 2.18 9.30 7.93
N ARG A 118 2.91 8.53 8.76
CA ARG A 118 3.84 9.08 9.76
C ARG A 118 5.22 9.42 9.20
N GLU A 119 5.72 8.61 8.28
CA GLU A 119 7.10 8.69 7.80
C GLU A 119 7.20 9.55 6.53
N GLU A 120 6.15 9.49 5.66
CA GLU A 120 6.16 10.12 4.35
C GLU A 120 5.09 11.23 4.19
N GLY A 121 4.19 11.38 5.16
CA GLY A 121 3.06 12.31 5.05
C GLY A 121 1.99 11.89 4.04
N LEU A 122 2.01 10.63 3.58
CA LEU A 122 1.06 10.08 2.62
C LEU A 122 -0.13 9.46 3.35
N PHE A 123 -1.23 10.20 3.42
CA PHE A 123 -2.44 9.81 4.13
C PHE A 123 -3.36 8.99 3.23
N GLY A 124 -3.08 7.70 3.06
CA GLY A 124 -3.82 6.78 2.20
C GLY A 124 -4.70 5.79 2.95
N GLY A 125 -5.48 4.98 2.21
CA GLY A 125 -6.28 3.87 2.75
C GLY A 125 -5.49 2.56 2.87
N GLY A 126 -6.19 1.51 3.31
CA GLY A 126 -5.60 0.18 3.50
C GLY A 126 -5.03 -0.42 2.21
N SER A 127 -5.71 -0.23 1.09
CA SER A 127 -5.22 -0.67 -0.21
C SER A 127 -3.88 -0.02 -0.60
N SER A 128 -3.67 1.25 -0.23
CA SER A 128 -2.39 1.94 -0.44
C SER A 128 -1.25 1.26 0.32
N GLY A 129 -1.48 0.93 1.60
CA GLY A 129 -0.48 0.19 2.40
C GLY A 129 -0.21 -1.22 1.88
N LEU A 130 -1.25 -1.90 1.38
CA LEU A 130 -1.12 -3.22 0.76
C LEU A 130 -0.17 -3.17 -0.45
N LEU A 131 -0.39 -2.23 -1.34
CA LEU A 131 0.39 -2.08 -2.57
C LEU A 131 1.84 -1.65 -2.28
N VAL A 132 2.02 -0.66 -1.41
CA VAL A 132 3.36 -0.17 -1.06
C VAL A 132 4.15 -1.23 -0.28
N HIS A 133 3.51 -2.00 0.61
CA HIS A 133 4.18 -3.11 1.31
C HIS A 133 4.76 -4.11 0.30
N ALA A 134 3.95 -4.55 -0.67
CA ALA A 134 4.40 -5.48 -1.70
C ALA A 134 5.57 -4.92 -2.53
N ALA A 135 5.50 -3.64 -2.91
CA ALA A 135 6.55 -2.99 -3.69
C ALA A 135 7.86 -2.87 -2.88
N VAL A 136 7.78 -2.50 -1.60
CA VAL A 136 8.96 -2.38 -0.71
C VAL A 136 9.62 -3.72 -0.47
N GLU A 137 8.85 -4.78 -0.22
CA GLU A 137 9.44 -6.12 -0.04
C GLU A 137 10.10 -6.62 -1.34
N ALA A 138 9.46 -6.41 -2.49
CA ALA A 138 10.05 -6.76 -3.78
C ALA A 138 11.34 -5.96 -4.08
N ALA A 139 11.38 -4.68 -3.70
CA ALA A 139 12.58 -3.86 -3.87
C ALA A 139 13.75 -4.34 -3.01
N LYS A 140 13.48 -4.78 -1.77
CA LYS A 140 14.49 -5.38 -0.88
C LYS A 140 15.02 -6.71 -1.42
N GLU A 141 14.14 -7.53 -2.00
CA GLU A 141 14.52 -8.82 -2.59
C GLU A 141 15.36 -8.65 -3.85
N LEU A 142 15.03 -7.66 -4.70
CA LEU A 142 15.74 -7.40 -5.95
C LEU A 142 17.12 -6.78 -5.72
N ASP A 143 17.24 -5.91 -4.72
CA ASP A 143 18.48 -5.16 -4.36
C ASP A 143 19.16 -4.50 -5.56
N ASP A 144 18.37 -3.88 -6.46
CA ASP A 144 18.80 -3.21 -7.66
C ASP A 144 18.49 -1.71 -7.59
N SER A 145 19.51 -0.88 -7.48
CA SER A 145 19.38 0.58 -7.38
C SER A 145 18.85 1.26 -8.65
N GLU A 146 18.91 0.58 -9.79
CA GLU A 146 18.41 1.10 -11.07
C GLU A 146 16.94 0.74 -11.31
N ALA A 147 16.37 -0.13 -10.49
CA ALA A 147 14.97 -0.53 -10.63
C ALA A 147 14.03 0.61 -10.22
N VAL A 148 13.03 0.88 -11.07
CA VAL A 148 11.99 1.87 -10.85
C VAL A 148 10.66 1.16 -10.58
N PHE A 149 10.23 1.23 -9.32
CA PHE A 149 8.97 0.65 -8.83
C PHE A 149 7.88 1.71 -8.83
N VAL A 150 6.75 1.39 -9.43
CA VAL A 150 5.58 2.27 -9.48
C VAL A 150 4.37 1.55 -8.91
N THR A 151 3.62 2.24 -8.07
CA THR A 151 2.29 1.82 -7.62
C THR A 151 1.35 3.00 -7.50
N LEU A 152 0.07 2.72 -7.31
CA LEU A 152 -0.98 3.72 -7.11
C LEU A 152 -1.42 3.72 -5.65
N LEU A 153 -1.80 4.87 -5.14
CA LEU A 153 -2.49 5.03 -3.85
C LEU A 153 -3.97 5.26 -4.16
N PRO A 154 -4.84 4.22 -4.06
CA PRO A 154 -6.17 4.26 -4.67
C PRO A 154 -7.14 5.23 -4.01
N ASP A 155 -6.99 5.50 -2.71
CA ASP A 155 -7.89 6.37 -1.96
C ASP A 155 -7.19 7.05 -0.76
N TRP A 156 -7.94 7.94 -0.09
CA TRP A 156 -7.47 8.77 1.01
C TRP A 156 -7.83 8.18 2.37
N GLY A 157 -7.02 8.53 3.38
CA GLY A 157 -7.12 8.00 4.75
C GLY A 157 -8.35 8.46 5.54
N GLU A 158 -9.05 9.53 5.13
CA GLU A 158 -10.22 10.07 5.86
C GLU A 158 -11.36 9.05 6.00
N HIS A 159 -11.47 8.09 5.09
CA HIS A 159 -12.45 7.00 5.19
C HIS A 159 -12.12 5.97 6.27
N TYR A 160 -10.91 6.02 6.83
CA TYR A 160 -10.36 5.00 7.72
C TYR A 160 -9.98 5.54 9.11
N LEU A 161 -10.41 6.77 9.46
CA LEU A 161 -10.12 7.42 10.75
C LEU A 161 -10.61 6.61 11.96
N THR A 162 -11.73 5.92 11.82
CA THR A 162 -12.34 5.07 12.87
C THR A 162 -11.98 3.59 12.72
N LYS A 163 -10.99 3.27 11.88
CA LYS A 163 -10.52 1.91 11.60
C LYS A 163 -8.99 1.88 11.67
N ILE A 164 -8.31 1.94 10.52
CA ILE A 164 -6.85 1.78 10.40
C ILE A 164 -6.08 2.85 11.21
N TYR A 165 -6.63 4.06 11.34
CA TYR A 165 -6.01 5.17 12.08
C TYR A 165 -6.48 5.28 13.53
N ASP A 166 -7.40 4.43 13.97
CA ASP A 166 -7.85 4.31 15.34
C ASP A 166 -7.10 3.17 16.04
N ASP A 167 -6.43 3.49 17.14
CA ASP A 167 -5.60 2.52 17.87
C ASP A 167 -6.43 1.43 18.56
N ASP A 168 -7.64 1.79 19.05
CA ASP A 168 -8.51 0.84 19.74
C ASP A 168 -9.04 -0.17 18.72
N TRP A 169 -9.53 0.30 17.57
CA TRP A 169 -9.94 -0.60 16.49
C TRP A 169 -8.81 -1.52 16.02
N MET A 170 -7.59 -1.00 15.90
CA MET A 170 -6.41 -1.80 15.50
C MET A 170 -6.08 -2.86 16.53
N ARG A 171 -6.21 -2.57 17.84
CA ARG A 171 -6.00 -3.55 18.93
C ARG A 171 -7.10 -4.60 18.97
N GLU A 172 -8.36 -4.18 18.91
CA GLU A 172 -9.53 -5.09 18.90
C GLU A 172 -9.47 -6.10 17.77
N ASN A 173 -8.86 -5.71 16.64
CA ASN A 173 -8.67 -6.59 15.48
C ASN A 173 -7.32 -7.31 15.46
N GLY A 174 -6.48 -7.15 16.49
CA GLY A 174 -5.20 -7.85 16.62
C GLY A 174 -4.07 -7.32 15.74
N TYR A 175 -4.19 -6.12 15.19
CA TYR A 175 -3.17 -5.49 14.34
C TYR A 175 -2.18 -4.60 15.10
N LEU A 176 -2.50 -4.23 16.35
CA LEU A 176 -1.58 -3.64 17.31
C LEU A 176 -1.49 -4.54 18.54
N GLY A 177 -0.31 -4.62 19.11
CA GLY A 177 -0.12 -5.24 20.41
C GLY A 177 -0.94 -4.53 21.50
N PRO A 178 -1.12 -5.16 22.68
CA PRO A 178 -1.72 -4.50 23.81
C PRO A 178 -1.03 -3.15 24.04
N GLU A 179 -1.78 -2.15 24.49
CA GLU A 179 -1.16 -0.88 24.89
C GLU A 179 0.08 -1.22 25.71
N ALA A 180 1.25 -0.94 25.19
CA ALA A 180 2.33 -0.57 26.06
C ALA A 180 1.80 0.69 26.70
N GLY A 181 1.20 0.56 27.88
CA GLY A 181 0.66 1.69 28.61
C GLY A 181 1.69 2.78 28.52
N LEU A 182 1.29 4.05 28.44
CA LEU A 182 2.22 5.18 28.28
C LEU A 182 3.40 5.07 29.26
N GLY A 183 3.39 4.03 30.08
CA GLY A 183 4.28 3.81 31.19
C GLY A 183 4.01 4.83 32.28
N THR A 184 4.82 4.81 33.29
CA THR A 184 4.87 5.88 34.27
C THR A 184 5.57 7.10 33.66
N VAL A 185 5.41 8.26 34.28
CA VAL A 185 6.20 9.46 33.93
C VAL A 185 7.70 9.13 33.90
N ALA A 186 8.14 8.22 34.78
CA ALA A 186 9.51 7.74 34.81
C ALA A 186 9.92 7.00 33.52
N ASP A 187 9.02 6.17 32.93
CA ASP A 187 9.29 5.47 31.67
C ASP A 187 9.37 6.46 30.50
N ILE A 188 8.53 7.50 30.48
CA ILE A 188 8.58 8.57 29.48
C ILE A 188 9.90 9.33 29.58
N LEU A 189 10.31 9.69 30.79
CA LEU A 189 11.57 10.38 31.04
C LEU A 189 12.78 9.52 30.68
N ALA A 190 12.73 8.21 30.98
CA ALA A 190 13.80 7.28 30.59
C ALA A 190 13.95 7.14 29.06
N ARG A 191 12.84 7.17 28.31
CA ARG A 191 12.86 7.16 26.82
C ARG A 191 13.41 8.46 26.23
N LYS A 192 13.14 9.62 26.88
CA LYS A 192 13.69 10.89 26.44
C LYS A 192 15.19 11.03 26.69
N GLY A 193 15.75 10.22 27.59
CA GLY A 193 17.13 10.35 28.03
C GLY A 193 17.39 11.64 28.82
N PRO A 194 18.62 11.90 29.27
CA PRO A 194 18.97 13.13 29.96
C PRO A 194 18.93 14.31 28.95
N GLN A 195 17.87 15.08 29.02
CA GLN A 195 17.77 16.36 28.30
C GLN A 195 18.03 17.51 29.26
N PRO A 196 18.74 18.56 28.85
CA PRO A 196 18.86 19.76 29.66
C PRO A 196 17.45 20.34 29.91
N LEU A 197 17.20 20.71 31.14
CA LEU A 197 15.94 21.36 31.50
C LEU A 197 15.93 22.71 30.79
N VAL A 198 15.03 22.88 29.84
CA VAL A 198 14.78 24.20 29.24
C VAL A 198 13.89 24.93 30.21
N SER A 199 14.44 25.92 30.91
CA SER A 199 13.70 26.79 31.80
C SER A 199 13.67 28.19 31.20
N ALA A 200 12.51 28.82 31.26
CA ALA A 200 12.34 30.21 30.87
C ALA A 200 11.90 31.03 32.10
N ASN A 201 12.44 32.23 32.25
CA ASN A 201 11.94 33.19 33.22
C ASN A 201 10.83 34.05 32.59
N SER A 202 10.03 34.71 33.42
CA SER A 202 8.92 35.57 32.96
C SER A 202 9.37 36.69 32.00
N ASP A 203 10.63 37.06 32.06
CA ASP A 203 11.21 38.18 31.30
C ASP A 203 11.96 37.71 30.02
N ASP A 204 12.05 36.39 29.80
CA ASP A 204 12.69 35.83 28.61
C ASP A 204 11.80 36.05 27.39
N LYS A 205 12.43 36.40 26.26
CA LYS A 205 11.70 36.49 25.00
C LYS A 205 11.40 35.06 24.48
N VAL A 206 10.21 34.87 23.98
CA VAL A 206 9.77 33.56 23.45
C VAL A 206 10.77 32.99 22.41
N ILE A 207 11.41 33.82 21.62
CA ILE A 207 12.39 33.42 20.60
C ILE A 207 13.70 32.88 21.22
N ASP A 208 13.98 33.20 22.48
CA ASP A 208 15.22 32.77 23.17
C ASP A 208 15.01 31.39 23.89
N VAL A 209 13.78 30.85 23.88
CA VAL A 209 13.38 29.63 24.58
C VAL A 209 13.10 28.47 23.60
N ILE A 210 12.99 28.74 22.31
CA ILE A 210 12.82 27.77 21.25
C ILE A 210 14.19 27.52 20.62
#